data_0ff545ec13b425ac5896895d909d4239
#
_entry.id   0ff545ec13b425ac5896895d909d4239
#
_cell.length_a   1.000
_cell.length_b   1.000
_cell.length_c   1.000
_cell.angle_alpha   90.00
_cell.angle_beta   90.00
_cell.angle_gamma   90.00
#
_symmetry.space_group_name_H-M   'P 1'
#
loop_
_entity.id
_entity.type
_entity.pdbx_description
1 polymer ?
#
loop_
_entity_poly.entity_id
_entity_poly.type
_entity_poly.pdbx_seq_one_letter_code
_entity_poly.pdbx_strand_id
1 'polypeptide(L)'
;GHDGYLEAQMAHKQGRNQSLLERALRERPEDAYLRYQLGKDFEVRTEFDAAAPHYLQALAQVDAQATWRHDLVLRTLFTLKKVGRFDAAIMLAEEEMPRWSESPDFWFTLGDLLLDWAASAPARGAELLPMIESSWLRAIEIGERPDLHDTVRGRGSFLAAHNLGVFHSSLGNAAEAARWQAREAALRATVEEAALA
;
A
#
# COMPACT_ATOMS: atom_id res chain seq x y z
N GLY A 1 20.51 -26.28 -9.39
CA GLY A 1 19.86 -27.31 -8.59
C GLY A 1 19.52 -26.90 -7.15
N HIS A 2 20.01 -25.72 -6.63
CA HIS A 2 19.70 -25.30 -5.25
C HIS A 2 18.41 -24.47 -5.16
N ASP A 3 18.06 -23.75 -6.21
CA ASP A 3 16.90 -22.85 -6.22
C ASP A 3 15.56 -23.61 -6.22
N GLY A 4 15.45 -24.69 -6.99
CA GLY A 4 14.22 -25.49 -7.06
C GLY A 4 13.84 -26.22 -5.76
N TYR A 5 14.81 -26.53 -4.90
CA TYR A 5 14.55 -27.16 -3.59
C TYR A 5 14.00 -26.13 -2.58
N LEU A 6 14.51 -24.91 -2.60
CA LEU A 6 14.03 -23.81 -1.76
C LEU A 6 12.63 -23.36 -2.18
N GLU A 7 12.37 -23.28 -3.49
CA GLU A 7 11.04 -22.95 -4.02
C GLU A 7 9.99 -24.00 -3.64
N ALA A 8 10.33 -25.30 -3.78
CA ALA A 8 9.44 -26.39 -3.38
C ALA A 8 9.16 -26.41 -1.87
N GLN A 9 10.17 -26.12 -1.03
CA GLN A 9 9.97 -25.99 0.42
C GLN A 9 9.11 -24.79 0.79
N MET A 10 9.29 -23.65 0.11
CA MET A 10 8.47 -22.45 0.34
C MET A 10 7.03 -22.69 -0.10
N ALA A 11 6.79 -23.27 -1.27
CA ALA A 11 5.46 -23.64 -1.74
C ALA A 11 4.74 -24.61 -0.78
N HIS A 12 5.46 -25.62 -0.25
CA HIS A 12 4.89 -26.56 0.73
C HIS A 12 4.55 -25.89 2.07
N LYS A 13 5.39 -24.98 2.56
CA LYS A 13 5.12 -24.19 3.77
C LYS A 13 3.89 -23.26 3.58
N GLN A 14 3.79 -22.62 2.44
CA GLN A 14 2.69 -21.70 2.10
C GLN A 14 1.35 -22.46 2.03
N GLY A 15 1.28 -23.57 1.29
CA GLY A 15 0.04 -24.37 1.22
C GLY A 15 -0.39 -24.94 2.57
N ARG A 16 0.56 -25.28 3.45
CA ARG A 16 0.26 -25.70 4.82
C ARG A 16 -0.31 -24.56 5.66
N ASN A 17 0.25 -23.37 5.55
CA ASN A 17 -0.23 -22.19 6.29
C ASN A 17 -1.67 -21.83 5.88
N GLN A 18 -1.94 -21.79 4.57
CA GLN A 18 -3.29 -21.56 4.05
C GLN A 18 -4.30 -22.55 4.62
N SER A 19 -4.01 -23.85 4.56
CA SER A 19 -4.91 -24.91 5.05
C SER A 19 -5.20 -24.77 6.55
N LEU A 20 -4.20 -24.35 7.35
CA LEU A 20 -4.39 -24.08 8.79
C LEU A 20 -5.28 -22.87 9.03
N LEU A 21 -5.06 -21.76 8.29
CA LEU A 21 -5.89 -20.55 8.39
C LEU A 21 -7.34 -20.83 7.96
N GLU A 22 -7.55 -21.55 6.86
CA GLU A 22 -8.87 -21.94 6.39
C GLU A 22 -9.60 -22.83 7.41
N ARG A 23 -8.89 -23.78 8.02
CA ARG A 23 -9.46 -24.63 9.09
C ARG A 23 -9.85 -23.78 10.30
N ALA A 24 -8.95 -22.92 10.78
CA ALA A 24 -9.23 -22.03 11.89
C ALA A 24 -10.42 -21.10 11.61
N LEU A 25 -10.54 -20.62 10.37
CA LEU A 25 -11.64 -19.76 9.94
C LEU A 25 -12.97 -20.51 9.86
N ARG A 26 -12.98 -21.82 9.55
CA ARG A 26 -14.21 -22.64 9.64
C ARG A 26 -14.70 -22.77 11.08
N GLU A 27 -13.81 -22.82 12.05
CA GLU A 27 -14.13 -22.88 13.48
C GLU A 27 -14.53 -21.50 14.03
N ARG A 28 -13.97 -20.42 13.47
CA ARG A 28 -14.18 -19.01 13.88
C ARG A 28 -14.45 -18.10 12.65
N PRO A 29 -15.64 -18.22 12.02
CA PRO A 29 -15.93 -17.54 10.75
C PRO A 29 -15.94 -16.01 10.84
N GLU A 30 -16.13 -15.43 12.03
CA GLU A 30 -16.15 -14.00 12.28
C GLU A 30 -14.80 -13.43 12.77
N ASP A 31 -13.73 -14.24 12.75
CA ASP A 31 -12.41 -13.80 13.18
C ASP A 31 -11.76 -12.95 12.09
N ALA A 32 -11.85 -11.63 12.24
CA ALA A 32 -11.28 -10.65 11.31
C ALA A 32 -9.76 -10.82 11.13
N TYR A 33 -9.04 -11.18 12.19
CA TYR A 33 -7.60 -11.35 12.14
C TYR A 33 -7.19 -12.57 11.31
N LEU A 34 -7.91 -13.68 11.42
CA LEU A 34 -7.68 -14.86 10.57
C LEU A 34 -7.94 -14.54 9.10
N ARG A 35 -8.98 -13.77 8.78
CA ARG A 35 -9.24 -13.30 7.41
C ARG A 35 -8.13 -12.42 6.89
N TYR A 36 -7.67 -11.47 7.70
CA TYR A 36 -6.53 -10.63 7.35
C TYR A 36 -5.27 -11.45 7.06
N GLN A 37 -4.94 -12.44 7.91
CA GLN A 37 -3.79 -13.32 7.69
C GLN A 37 -3.93 -14.19 6.43
N LEU A 38 -5.14 -14.67 6.13
CA LEU A 38 -5.40 -15.43 4.91
C LEU A 38 -5.28 -14.54 3.65
N GLY A 39 -5.76 -13.29 3.72
CA GLY A 39 -5.53 -12.29 2.68
C GLY A 39 -4.04 -12.06 2.41
N LYS A 40 -3.22 -11.92 3.46
CA LYS A 40 -1.75 -11.79 3.34
C LYS A 40 -1.11 -13.02 2.69
N ASP A 41 -1.58 -14.20 3.02
CA ASP A 41 -1.07 -15.45 2.44
C ASP A 41 -1.36 -15.52 0.93
N PHE A 42 -2.53 -15.10 0.47
CA PHE A 42 -2.85 -14.96 -0.96
C PHE A 42 -2.04 -13.83 -1.63
N GLU A 43 -1.91 -12.67 -0.98
CA GLU A 43 -1.17 -11.51 -1.50
C GLU A 43 0.31 -11.86 -1.78
N VAL A 44 0.97 -12.57 -0.86
CA VAL A 44 2.37 -13.02 -1.02
C VAL A 44 2.55 -13.90 -2.26
N ARG A 45 1.51 -14.64 -2.67
CA ARG A 45 1.48 -15.43 -3.90
C ARG A 45 0.99 -14.65 -5.13
N THR A 46 0.76 -13.33 -4.97
CA THR A 46 0.20 -12.48 -6.01
C THR A 46 -1.22 -12.88 -6.48
N GLU A 47 -1.93 -13.65 -5.66
CA GLU A 47 -3.31 -14.10 -5.89
C GLU A 47 -4.31 -13.03 -5.40
N PHE A 48 -4.24 -11.83 -6.01
CA PHE A 48 -4.97 -10.65 -5.54
C PHE A 48 -6.49 -10.80 -5.60
N ASP A 49 -7.01 -11.53 -6.60
CA ASP A 49 -8.45 -11.82 -6.71
C ASP A 49 -8.96 -12.66 -5.53
N ALA A 50 -8.12 -13.56 -5.01
CA ALA A 50 -8.42 -14.35 -3.82
C ALA A 50 -8.20 -13.55 -2.52
N ALA A 51 -7.20 -12.67 -2.47
CA ALA A 51 -6.89 -11.84 -1.31
C ALA A 51 -8.00 -10.79 -1.02
N ALA A 52 -8.52 -10.13 -2.07
CA ALA A 52 -9.45 -9.02 -1.96
C ALA A 52 -10.70 -9.33 -1.09
N PRO A 53 -11.46 -10.42 -1.30
CA PRO A 53 -12.63 -10.72 -0.47
C PRO A 53 -12.27 -10.95 1.00
N HIS A 54 -11.11 -11.54 1.30
CA HIS A 54 -10.67 -11.75 2.68
C HIS A 54 -10.36 -10.42 3.39
N TYR A 55 -9.68 -9.50 2.72
CA TYR A 55 -9.40 -8.18 3.27
C TYR A 55 -10.68 -7.35 3.47
N LEU A 56 -11.59 -7.35 2.49
CA LEU A 56 -12.87 -6.62 2.62
C LEU A 56 -13.72 -7.17 3.76
N GLN A 57 -13.78 -8.50 3.94
CA GLN A 57 -14.48 -9.10 5.05
C GLN A 57 -13.79 -8.81 6.40
N ALA A 58 -12.45 -8.80 6.44
CA ALA A 58 -11.71 -8.40 7.63
C ALA A 58 -12.00 -6.94 8.01
N LEU A 59 -12.05 -6.02 7.04
CA LEU A 59 -12.40 -4.61 7.27
C LEU A 59 -13.81 -4.44 7.85
N ALA A 60 -14.77 -5.22 7.38
CA ALA A 60 -16.15 -5.18 7.88
C ALA A 60 -16.29 -5.66 9.33
N GLN A 61 -15.34 -6.44 9.84
CA GLN A 61 -15.40 -7.10 11.15
C GLN A 61 -14.37 -6.55 12.15
N VAL A 62 -13.30 -5.90 11.67
CA VAL A 62 -12.21 -5.42 12.53
C VAL A 62 -12.66 -4.29 13.44
N ASP A 63 -12.23 -4.36 14.70
CA ASP A 63 -12.41 -3.25 15.65
C ASP A 63 -11.75 -1.97 15.11
N ALA A 64 -12.42 -0.85 15.31
CA ALA A 64 -11.93 0.46 14.90
C ALA A 64 -10.57 0.82 15.53
N GLN A 65 -10.26 0.27 16.72
CA GLN A 65 -9.04 0.54 17.48
C GLN A 65 -7.97 -0.55 17.30
N ALA A 66 -8.21 -1.56 16.45
CA ALA A 66 -7.23 -2.62 16.22
C ALA A 66 -5.94 -2.03 15.63
N THR A 67 -4.80 -2.33 16.25
CA THR A 67 -3.49 -1.78 15.85
C THR A 67 -3.11 -2.14 14.40
N TRP A 68 -3.55 -3.30 13.93
CA TRP A 68 -3.29 -3.78 12.56
C TRP A 68 -4.29 -3.27 11.51
N ARG A 69 -5.31 -2.45 11.90
CA ARG A 69 -6.29 -1.87 10.95
C ARG A 69 -5.61 -1.00 9.90
N HIS A 70 -4.57 -0.25 10.28
CA HIS A 70 -3.81 0.57 9.34
C HIS A 70 -3.23 -0.26 8.18
N ASP A 71 -2.48 -1.33 8.50
CA ASP A 71 -1.91 -2.22 7.49
C ASP A 71 -3.00 -2.92 6.66
N LEU A 72 -4.10 -3.35 7.31
CA LEU A 72 -5.24 -3.94 6.59
C LEU A 72 -5.82 -2.98 5.55
N VAL A 73 -6.01 -1.70 5.87
CA VAL A 73 -6.51 -0.68 4.93
C VAL A 73 -5.54 -0.53 3.76
N LEU A 74 -4.25 -0.35 4.04
CA LEU A 74 -3.23 -0.17 3.00
C LEU A 74 -3.17 -1.37 2.04
N ARG A 75 -3.18 -2.60 2.58
CA ARG A 75 -3.21 -3.84 1.78
C ARG A 75 -4.48 -3.99 0.97
N THR A 76 -5.62 -3.59 1.54
CA THR A 76 -6.89 -3.63 0.80
C THR A 76 -6.88 -2.66 -0.38
N LEU A 77 -6.43 -1.43 -0.18
CA LEU A 77 -6.27 -0.45 -1.26
C LEU A 77 -5.33 -0.97 -2.36
N PHE A 78 -4.17 -1.51 -1.96
CA PHE A 78 -3.21 -2.09 -2.89
C PHE A 78 -3.81 -3.28 -3.66
N THR A 79 -4.50 -4.18 -2.97
CA THR A 79 -5.10 -5.37 -3.58
C THR A 79 -6.22 -5.00 -4.55
N LEU A 80 -7.12 -4.08 -4.16
CA LEU A 80 -8.19 -3.58 -5.02
C LEU A 80 -7.63 -2.91 -6.28
N LYS A 81 -6.54 -2.14 -6.14
CA LYS A 81 -5.78 -1.57 -7.27
C LYS A 81 -5.30 -2.68 -8.22
N LYS A 82 -4.68 -3.74 -7.68
CA LYS A 82 -4.13 -4.86 -8.47
C LYS A 82 -5.19 -5.62 -9.26
N VAL A 83 -6.40 -5.71 -8.74
CA VAL A 83 -7.54 -6.36 -9.44
C VAL A 83 -8.39 -5.37 -10.25
N GLY A 84 -7.95 -4.11 -10.40
CA GLY A 84 -8.63 -3.09 -11.20
C GLY A 84 -9.95 -2.57 -10.62
N ARG A 85 -10.23 -2.81 -9.33
CA ARG A 85 -11.45 -2.34 -8.65
C ARG A 85 -11.26 -0.94 -8.09
N PHE A 86 -10.93 0.02 -8.97
CA PHE A 86 -10.57 1.39 -8.58
C PHE A 86 -11.70 2.12 -7.84
N ASP A 87 -12.94 2.03 -8.29
CA ASP A 87 -14.07 2.69 -7.62
C ASP A 87 -14.22 2.20 -6.17
N ALA A 88 -14.13 0.90 -5.94
CA ALA A 88 -14.20 0.33 -4.59
C ALA A 88 -13.00 0.76 -3.72
N ALA A 89 -11.81 0.89 -4.32
CA ALA A 89 -10.62 1.36 -3.62
C ALA A 89 -10.75 2.84 -3.21
N ILE A 90 -11.29 3.69 -4.08
CA ILE A 90 -11.51 5.10 -3.76
C ILE A 90 -12.58 5.28 -2.69
N MET A 91 -13.70 4.56 -2.77
CA MET A 91 -14.73 4.59 -1.72
C MET A 91 -14.15 4.22 -0.35
N LEU A 92 -13.33 3.17 -0.29
CA LEU A 92 -12.62 2.79 0.93
C LEU A 92 -11.65 3.87 1.40
N ALA A 93 -10.88 4.47 0.47
CA ALA A 93 -9.95 5.54 0.82
C ALA A 93 -10.67 6.76 1.38
N GLU A 94 -11.80 7.16 0.81
CA GLU A 94 -12.62 8.27 1.30
C GLU A 94 -13.18 7.99 2.70
N GLU A 95 -13.66 6.78 2.97
CA GLU A 95 -14.16 6.35 4.27
C GLU A 95 -13.07 6.37 5.35
N GLU A 96 -11.86 5.89 5.02
CA GLU A 96 -10.75 5.75 5.97
C GLU A 96 -9.88 7.02 6.08
N MET A 97 -9.97 7.96 5.15
CA MET A 97 -9.17 9.20 5.11
C MET A 97 -9.23 10.01 6.41
N PRO A 98 -10.39 10.23 7.07
CA PRO A 98 -10.42 10.99 8.32
C PRO A 98 -9.59 10.35 9.43
N ARG A 99 -9.49 9.02 9.43
CA ARG A 99 -8.71 8.25 10.43
C ARG A 99 -7.21 8.31 10.15
N TRP A 100 -6.84 8.28 8.88
CA TRP A 100 -5.44 8.14 8.44
C TRP A 100 -4.89 9.41 7.79
N SER A 101 -5.53 10.56 8.05
CA SER A 101 -5.13 11.88 7.52
C SER A 101 -3.67 12.25 7.85
N GLU A 102 -3.11 11.72 8.95
CA GLU A 102 -1.73 11.92 9.37
C GLU A 102 -0.82 10.68 9.13
N SER A 103 -1.23 9.79 8.23
CA SER A 103 -0.42 8.65 7.80
C SER A 103 0.25 8.91 6.45
N PRO A 104 1.58 9.02 6.37
CA PRO A 104 2.28 9.16 5.10
C PRO A 104 2.08 7.92 4.20
N ASP A 105 2.00 6.73 4.80
CA ASP A 105 1.75 5.48 4.07
C ASP A 105 0.38 5.48 3.38
N PHE A 106 -0.64 6.05 4.03
CA PHE A 106 -1.96 6.16 3.44
C PHE A 106 -1.95 7.08 2.21
N TRP A 107 -1.38 8.28 2.34
CA TRP A 107 -1.30 9.23 1.23
C TRP A 107 -0.39 8.73 0.10
N PHE A 108 0.72 8.06 0.44
CA PHE A 108 1.58 7.42 -0.55
C PHE A 108 0.81 6.37 -1.35
N THR A 109 0.09 5.47 -0.65
CA THR A 109 -0.72 4.41 -1.28
C THR A 109 -1.87 4.96 -2.11
N LEU A 110 -2.49 6.06 -1.67
CA LEU A 110 -3.54 6.75 -2.42
C LEU A 110 -2.98 7.35 -3.73
N GLY A 111 -1.82 8.00 -3.68
CA GLY A 111 -1.15 8.51 -4.89
C GLY A 111 -0.85 7.42 -5.90
N ASP A 112 -0.34 6.26 -5.44
CA ASP A 112 -0.08 5.10 -6.29
C ASP A 112 -1.36 4.48 -6.87
N LEU A 113 -2.44 4.45 -6.10
CA LEU A 113 -3.75 3.98 -6.56
C LEU A 113 -4.30 4.88 -7.68
N LEU A 114 -4.26 6.19 -7.46
CA LEU A 114 -4.74 7.18 -8.43
C LEU A 114 -3.92 7.17 -9.72
N LEU A 115 -2.60 6.94 -9.63
CA LEU A 115 -1.71 6.82 -10.79
C LEU A 115 -2.10 5.62 -11.66
N ASP A 116 -2.27 4.44 -11.07
CA ASP A 116 -2.68 3.24 -11.80
C ASP A 116 -4.09 3.42 -12.41
N TRP A 117 -4.97 4.12 -11.71
CA TRP A 117 -6.29 4.44 -12.25
C TRP A 117 -6.21 5.40 -13.44
N ALA A 118 -5.42 6.47 -13.36
CA ALA A 118 -5.19 7.38 -14.47
C ALA A 118 -4.60 6.67 -15.71
N ALA A 119 -3.68 5.72 -15.47
CA ALA A 119 -3.11 4.90 -16.55
C ALA A 119 -4.16 3.98 -17.20
N SER A 120 -5.09 3.42 -16.41
CA SER A 120 -6.17 2.55 -16.92
C SER A 120 -7.33 3.32 -17.58
N ALA A 121 -7.52 4.59 -17.22
CA ALA A 121 -8.60 5.46 -17.68
C ALA A 121 -8.06 6.85 -18.09
N PRO A 122 -7.33 6.96 -19.23
CA PRO A 122 -6.67 8.22 -19.63
C PRO A 122 -7.60 9.42 -19.77
N ALA A 123 -8.87 9.18 -20.07
CA ALA A 123 -9.90 10.24 -20.16
C ALA A 123 -10.10 11.00 -18.82
N ARG A 124 -9.74 10.38 -17.69
CA ARG A 124 -9.80 10.99 -16.35
C ARG A 124 -8.51 11.69 -15.94
N GLY A 125 -7.51 11.74 -16.81
CA GLY A 125 -6.20 12.31 -16.48
C GLY A 125 -6.29 13.73 -15.94
N ALA A 126 -7.08 14.60 -16.56
CA ALA A 126 -7.23 15.99 -16.09
C ALA A 126 -7.77 16.11 -14.65
N GLU A 127 -8.59 15.16 -14.21
CA GLU A 127 -9.12 15.09 -12.84
C GLU A 127 -8.08 14.46 -11.87
N LEU A 128 -7.46 13.35 -12.27
CA LEU A 128 -6.66 12.53 -11.37
C LEU A 128 -5.22 13.04 -11.18
N LEU A 129 -4.60 13.66 -12.19
CA LEU A 129 -3.22 14.12 -12.10
C LEU A 129 -2.96 15.08 -10.92
N PRO A 130 -3.80 16.11 -10.65
CA PRO A 130 -3.62 16.96 -9.48
C PRO A 130 -3.77 16.21 -8.16
N MET A 131 -4.64 15.19 -8.10
CA MET A 131 -4.87 14.39 -6.90
C MET A 131 -3.69 13.46 -6.60
N ILE A 132 -3.05 12.89 -7.65
CA ILE A 132 -1.83 12.09 -7.54
C ILE A 132 -0.72 12.91 -6.90
N GLU A 133 -0.45 14.07 -7.48
CA GLU A 133 0.60 14.99 -7.02
C GLU A 133 0.35 15.41 -5.56
N SER A 134 -0.86 15.88 -5.24
CA SER A 134 -1.21 16.33 -3.90
C SER A 134 -1.12 15.21 -2.86
N SER A 135 -1.41 13.97 -3.22
CA SER A 135 -1.29 12.81 -2.32
C SER A 135 0.16 12.58 -1.90
N TRP A 136 1.11 12.54 -2.85
CA TRP A 136 2.52 12.35 -2.50
C TRP A 136 3.13 13.58 -1.82
N LEU A 137 2.69 14.79 -2.18
CA LEU A 137 3.07 16.01 -1.46
C LEU A 137 2.63 15.95 0.00
N ARG A 138 1.39 15.50 0.26
CA ARG A 138 0.88 15.34 1.62
C ARG A 138 1.66 14.30 2.40
N ALA A 139 2.05 13.18 1.78
CA ALA A 139 2.92 12.20 2.42
C ALA A 139 4.26 12.81 2.89
N ILE A 140 4.90 13.62 2.04
CA ILE A 140 6.16 14.32 2.39
C ILE A 140 5.94 15.38 3.47
N GLU A 141 4.83 16.12 3.43
CA GLU A 141 4.50 17.12 4.43
C GLU A 141 4.33 16.54 5.83
N ILE A 142 3.70 15.37 5.93
CA ILE A 142 3.55 14.63 7.19
C ILE A 142 4.92 14.13 7.68
N GLY A 143 5.76 13.66 6.78
CA GLY A 143 7.06 13.08 7.12
C GLY A 143 6.98 11.61 7.59
N GLU A 144 8.10 11.07 8.07
CA GLU A 144 8.16 9.70 8.58
C GLU A 144 7.36 9.56 9.89
N ARG A 145 6.58 8.49 10.00
CA ARG A 145 5.75 8.19 11.17
C ARG A 145 6.01 6.77 11.71
N PRO A 146 7.20 6.55 12.32
CA PRO A 146 7.57 5.23 12.84
C PRO A 146 6.73 4.78 14.05
N ASP A 147 5.92 5.66 14.61
CA ASP A 147 4.96 5.40 15.68
C ASP A 147 3.70 4.68 15.21
N LEU A 148 3.39 4.72 13.92
CA LEU A 148 2.29 3.95 13.35
C LEU A 148 2.71 2.51 13.09
N HIS A 149 1.77 1.58 13.24
CA HIS A 149 2.02 0.15 13.05
C HIS A 149 2.26 -0.19 11.56
N ASP A 150 3.27 -1.02 11.29
CA ASP A 150 3.61 -1.52 9.95
C ASP A 150 3.86 -0.43 8.89
N THR A 151 4.49 0.69 9.28
CA THR A 151 4.88 1.74 8.34
C THR A 151 6.07 1.32 7.48
N VAL A 152 6.14 1.88 6.28
CA VAL A 152 7.23 1.66 5.34
C VAL A 152 8.12 2.90 5.29
N ARG A 153 9.35 2.75 5.76
CA ARG A 153 10.35 3.81 5.73
C ARG A 153 10.52 4.37 4.30
N GLY A 154 10.48 5.68 4.19
CA GLY A 154 10.64 6.41 2.93
C GLY A 154 9.32 6.89 2.32
N ARG A 155 8.18 6.35 2.71
CA ARG A 155 6.89 6.79 2.16
C ARG A 155 6.53 8.23 2.55
N GLY A 156 6.95 8.67 3.73
CA GLY A 156 6.85 10.06 4.16
C GLY A 156 8.02 10.95 3.68
N SER A 157 8.92 10.45 2.83
CA SER A 157 10.12 11.18 2.45
C SER A 157 10.59 10.83 1.03
N PHE A 158 11.69 10.09 0.91
CA PHE A 158 12.40 9.89 -0.35
C PHE A 158 11.62 9.05 -1.39
N LEU A 159 10.77 8.10 -0.99
CA LEU A 159 9.96 7.32 -1.94
C LEU A 159 8.87 8.19 -2.59
N ALA A 160 8.20 9.04 -1.81
CA ALA A 160 7.23 9.97 -2.36
C ALA A 160 7.89 11.04 -3.25
N ALA A 161 9.09 11.53 -2.86
CA ALA A 161 9.87 12.43 -3.70
C ALA A 161 10.33 11.76 -5.02
N HIS A 162 10.72 10.48 -4.97
CA HIS A 162 11.01 9.69 -6.16
C HIS A 162 9.80 9.62 -7.10
N ASN A 163 8.63 9.27 -6.56
CA ASN A 163 7.41 9.19 -7.35
C ASN A 163 7.05 10.52 -8.01
N LEU A 164 7.18 11.65 -7.30
CA LEU A 164 7.01 12.99 -7.87
C LEU A 164 8.01 13.28 -8.99
N GLY A 165 9.26 12.89 -8.84
CA GLY A 165 10.28 13.01 -9.87
C GLY A 165 9.93 12.25 -11.15
N VAL A 166 9.51 10.99 -11.01
CA VAL A 166 9.06 10.16 -12.14
C VAL A 166 7.78 10.72 -12.77
N PHE A 167 6.83 11.15 -11.95
CA PHE A 167 5.56 11.75 -12.37
C PHE A 167 5.80 12.99 -13.26
N HIS A 168 6.56 13.97 -12.79
CA HIS A 168 6.86 15.17 -13.55
C HIS A 168 7.68 14.87 -14.82
N SER A 169 8.58 13.89 -14.75
CA SER A 169 9.32 13.43 -15.93
C SER A 169 8.38 12.87 -17.00
N SER A 170 7.39 12.07 -16.60
CA SER A 170 6.40 11.49 -17.53
C SER A 170 5.48 12.53 -18.18
N LEU A 171 5.27 13.67 -17.52
CA LEU A 171 4.50 14.81 -18.02
C LEU A 171 5.35 15.78 -18.85
N GLY A 172 6.66 15.52 -19.04
CA GLY A 172 7.57 16.42 -19.77
C GLY A 172 8.04 17.64 -18.96
N ASN A 173 7.76 17.69 -17.66
CA ASN A 173 8.14 18.79 -16.77
C ASN A 173 9.56 18.60 -16.22
N ALA A 174 10.56 18.69 -17.11
CA ALA A 174 11.96 18.35 -16.81
C ALA A 174 12.56 19.14 -15.62
N ALA A 175 12.20 20.42 -15.46
CA ALA A 175 12.69 21.24 -14.36
C ALA A 175 12.17 20.75 -13.00
N GLU A 176 10.86 20.45 -12.90
CA GLU A 176 10.28 19.89 -11.67
C GLU A 176 10.80 18.48 -11.39
N ALA A 177 10.94 17.63 -12.42
CA ALA A 177 11.53 16.31 -12.26
C ALA A 177 12.95 16.40 -11.65
N ALA A 178 13.80 17.29 -12.14
CA ALA A 178 15.15 17.50 -11.61
C ALA A 178 15.14 18.01 -10.16
N ARG A 179 14.21 18.90 -9.81
CA ARG A 179 14.04 19.38 -8.42
C ARG A 179 13.68 18.24 -7.48
N TRP A 180 12.73 17.38 -7.87
CA TRP A 180 12.31 16.24 -7.06
C TRP A 180 13.40 15.17 -6.93
N GLN A 181 14.19 14.91 -7.98
CA GLN A 181 15.34 14.02 -7.91
C GLN A 181 16.39 14.53 -6.91
N ALA A 182 16.71 15.83 -6.91
CA ALA A 182 17.59 16.43 -5.94
C ALA A 182 17.01 16.33 -4.51
N ARG A 183 15.70 16.55 -4.35
CA ARG A 183 15.00 16.43 -3.06
C ARG A 183 14.99 15.00 -2.56
N GLU A 184 14.76 14.00 -3.43
CA GLU A 184 14.88 12.59 -3.09
C GLU A 184 16.23 12.26 -2.48
N ALA A 185 17.33 12.66 -3.13
CA ALA A 185 18.68 12.39 -2.64
C ALA A 185 18.93 13.00 -1.25
N ALA A 186 18.50 14.25 -1.03
CA ALA A 186 18.62 14.92 0.25
C ALA A 186 17.80 14.23 1.37
N LEU A 187 16.55 13.88 1.08
CA LEU A 187 15.68 13.20 2.04
C LEU A 187 16.19 11.78 2.38
N ARG A 188 16.74 11.07 1.41
CA ARG A 188 17.33 9.74 1.62
C ARG A 188 18.52 9.82 2.57
N ALA A 189 19.45 10.77 2.36
CA ALA A 189 20.59 10.99 3.25
C ALA A 189 20.15 11.28 4.68
N THR A 190 19.17 12.18 4.86
CA THR A 190 18.62 12.51 6.20
C THR A 190 18.04 11.29 6.91
N VAL A 191 17.29 10.45 6.19
CA VAL A 191 16.67 9.26 6.78
C VAL A 191 17.71 8.17 7.11
N GLU A 192 18.78 8.06 6.32
CA GLU A 192 19.90 7.14 6.59
C GLU A 192 20.72 7.59 7.81
N GLU A 193 21.02 8.87 7.92
CA GLU A 193 21.72 9.45 9.09
C GLU A 193 20.92 9.24 10.39
N ALA A 194 19.60 9.48 10.36
CA ALA A 194 18.74 9.28 11.52
C ALA A 194 18.66 7.81 11.98
N ALA A 195 18.96 6.85 11.10
CA ALA A 195 18.96 5.43 11.44
C ALA A 195 20.28 4.95 12.08
N LEU A 196 21.33 5.75 11.98
CA LEU A 196 22.65 5.45 12.54
C LEU A 196 22.89 6.11 13.92
N ALA A 197 22.00 7.02 14.32
CA ALA A 197 22.05 7.76 15.59
C ALA A 197 21.24 7.07 16.69
#